data_9128de4980fd7a42548d2657b92387a4
#
_entry.id   9128de4980fd7a42548d2657b92387a4
#
_cell.length_a   1.000
_cell.length_b   1.000
_cell.length_c   1.000
_cell.angle_alpha   90.00
_cell.angle_beta   90.00
_cell.angle_gamma   90.00
#
_symmetry.space_group_name_H-M   'P 1'
#
loop_
_entity.id
_entity.type
_entity.pdbx_description
1 polymer ?
#
loop_
_entity_poly.entity_id
_entity_poly.type
_entity_poly.pdbx_seq_one_letter_code
_entity_poly.pdbx_strand_id
1 'polypeptide(L)'
;MSAASSVAEVLHPTTFTRGQDMISKILRAALLAGVALAGATPTMANNAWGNYHWATNRLTLPLKVNKAVTSQWTTYVDTAINADWNGRSILSLTNQPAPGGTSAKRCSPITGQVLVCNDSYGNRGWLGIASITADASSHITSGTTKLNDSYFNTAQYNKPEWRAMVACQEIGHDFGLGHQDEAFGNVNLGSCMDYTNAPQGGVVGGFNYGPSNQHPNTHDTDELNIIYGHADGYTTSTAATNFGVRQVGKAVPQALPAGGDTRAEWGAATHRDGKGRPDMFSRSLPGGGKQLTHVFWALDADGHEAD
;
A
#
# COMPACT_ATOMS: atom_id res chain seq x y z
N MET A 1 -47.36 100.14 -24.98
CA MET A 1 -47.31 100.08 -23.58
C MET A 1 -47.63 98.67 -23.10
N SER A 2 -46.92 97.70 -23.44
CA SER A 2 -47.20 96.35 -22.99
C SER A 2 -45.81 95.62 -22.77
N ALA A 3 -45.62 95.20 -21.59
CA ALA A 3 -44.38 94.44 -21.21
C ALA A 3 -44.58 92.96 -21.50
N ALA A 4 -43.67 92.43 -22.26
CA ALA A 4 -43.62 90.99 -22.48
C ALA A 4 -42.69 90.34 -21.42
N SER A 5 -43.23 89.42 -20.70
CA SER A 5 -42.47 88.59 -19.72
C SER A 5 -41.97 87.37 -20.42
N SER A 6 -40.64 87.17 -20.35
CA SER A 6 -39.89 85.95 -20.83
C SER A 6 -39.86 84.91 -19.73
N VAL A 7 -40.35 83.72 -19.98
CA VAL A 7 -40.22 82.57 -19.12
C VAL A 7 -39.05 81.74 -19.66
N ALA A 8 -38.01 81.58 -18.87
CA ALA A 8 -36.87 80.70 -19.15
C ALA A 8 -37.21 79.29 -18.64
N GLU A 9 -37.22 78.36 -19.55
CA GLU A 9 -37.40 76.94 -19.28
C GLU A 9 -36.03 76.28 -18.86
N VAL A 10 -35.97 75.78 -17.66
CA VAL A 10 -34.79 75.13 -17.11
C VAL A 10 -34.83 73.62 -17.47
N LEU A 11 -34.01 73.21 -18.43
CA LEU A 11 -33.82 71.82 -18.75
C LEU A 11 -32.98 71.18 -17.66
N HIS A 12 -33.57 70.17 -16.96
CA HIS A 12 -32.82 69.29 -16.04
C HIS A 12 -32.13 68.20 -16.83
N PRO A 13 -30.85 67.91 -16.56
CA PRO A 13 -30.18 66.76 -17.15
C PRO A 13 -30.63 65.49 -16.47
N THR A 14 -31.24 64.56 -17.18
CA THR A 14 -31.52 63.19 -16.76
C THR A 14 -30.23 62.40 -16.72
N THR A 15 -29.81 62.10 -15.52
CA THR A 15 -28.65 61.23 -15.26
C THR A 15 -28.88 59.79 -15.71
N PHE A 16 -28.11 59.41 -16.71
CA PHE A 16 -28.03 58.04 -17.24
C PHE A 16 -27.04 57.21 -16.35
N THR A 17 -27.51 56.74 -15.17
CA THR A 17 -26.68 56.00 -14.22
C THR A 17 -27.18 54.59 -13.94
N ARG A 18 -28.20 54.06 -14.64
CA ARG A 18 -28.76 52.73 -14.34
C ARG A 18 -28.11 51.57 -15.10
N GLY A 19 -27.28 51.83 -16.14
CA GLY A 19 -26.64 50.81 -16.97
C GLY A 19 -25.26 50.33 -16.44
N GLN A 20 -24.53 51.22 -15.79
CA GLN A 20 -23.17 50.87 -15.31
C GLN A 20 -23.18 50.08 -14.03
N ASP A 21 -24.16 50.27 -13.16
CA ASP A 21 -24.27 49.49 -11.91
C ASP A 21 -24.71 48.04 -12.14
N MET A 22 -25.46 47.74 -13.19
CA MET A 22 -25.84 46.36 -13.51
C MET A 22 -24.69 45.57 -14.13
N ILE A 23 -23.89 46.18 -14.98
CA ILE A 23 -22.72 45.53 -15.58
C ILE A 23 -21.66 45.27 -14.50
N SER A 24 -21.44 46.20 -13.59
CA SER A 24 -20.50 46.05 -12.47
C SER A 24 -20.93 44.97 -11.49
N LYS A 25 -22.22 44.80 -11.21
CA LYS A 25 -22.75 43.75 -10.33
C LYS A 25 -22.72 42.37 -10.98
N ILE A 26 -22.96 42.30 -12.31
CA ILE A 26 -22.86 41.03 -13.06
C ILE A 26 -21.38 40.56 -13.16
N LEU A 27 -20.43 41.45 -13.40
CA LEU A 27 -19.02 41.11 -13.42
C LEU A 27 -18.49 40.72 -12.03
N ARG A 28 -18.97 41.34 -10.95
CA ARG A 28 -18.56 40.94 -9.57
C ARG A 28 -19.19 39.63 -9.15
N ALA A 29 -20.40 39.30 -9.58
CA ALA A 29 -21.03 38.00 -9.34
C ALA A 29 -20.36 36.87 -10.15
N ALA A 30 -19.93 37.13 -11.38
CA ALA A 30 -19.19 36.17 -12.18
C ALA A 30 -17.77 35.88 -11.64
N LEU A 31 -17.08 36.85 -11.03
CA LEU A 31 -15.79 36.65 -10.40
C LEU A 31 -15.86 35.85 -9.08
N LEU A 32 -17.00 35.97 -8.34
CA LEU A 32 -17.21 35.21 -7.10
C LEU A 32 -17.67 33.76 -7.34
N ALA A 33 -18.30 33.48 -8.48
CA ALA A 33 -18.69 32.13 -8.87
C ALA A 33 -17.52 31.31 -9.48
N GLY A 34 -16.47 31.99 -9.98
CA GLY A 34 -15.28 31.33 -10.56
C GLY A 34 -14.26 30.79 -9.55
N VAL A 35 -14.38 31.12 -8.25
CA VAL A 35 -13.41 30.70 -7.21
C VAL A 35 -13.88 29.44 -6.45
N ALA A 36 -15.11 29.00 -6.65
CA ALA A 36 -15.65 27.83 -5.93
C ALA A 36 -15.46 26.48 -6.67
N LEU A 37 -14.76 26.47 -7.80
CA LEU A 37 -14.31 25.25 -8.49
C LEU A 37 -12.79 25.06 -8.43
N ALA A 38 -12.15 25.52 -7.34
CA ALA A 38 -10.84 24.98 -6.95
C ALA A 38 -11.11 23.53 -6.52
N GLY A 39 -10.78 22.61 -7.42
CA GLY A 39 -11.07 21.20 -7.31
C GLY A 39 -10.75 20.69 -5.93
N ALA A 40 -11.71 20.03 -5.30
CA ALA A 40 -11.37 18.98 -4.37
C ALA A 40 -10.49 18.01 -5.15
N THR A 41 -9.17 18.11 -5.02
CA THR A 41 -8.27 17.02 -5.38
C THR A 41 -8.86 15.82 -4.65
N PRO A 42 -9.19 14.72 -5.33
CA PRO A 42 -9.49 13.50 -4.61
C PRO A 42 -8.34 13.29 -3.66
N THR A 43 -8.59 13.28 -2.37
CA THR A 43 -7.64 12.72 -1.39
C THR A 43 -7.56 11.26 -1.78
N MET A 44 -6.55 10.93 -2.57
CA MET A 44 -6.20 9.53 -2.83
C MET A 44 -6.03 8.91 -1.45
N ALA A 45 -6.82 7.88 -1.16
CA ALA A 45 -6.63 7.12 0.07
C ALA A 45 -5.19 6.60 0.03
N ASN A 46 -4.38 7.05 0.97
CA ASN A 46 -2.98 6.66 1.05
C ASN A 46 -2.94 5.29 1.74
N ASN A 47 -2.65 4.24 0.98
CA ASN A 47 -2.42 2.90 1.51
C ASN A 47 -0.92 2.55 1.57
N ALA A 48 -0.05 3.52 1.76
CA ALA A 48 1.34 3.27 2.08
C ALA A 48 1.49 2.70 3.50
N TRP A 49 2.44 1.81 3.71
CA TRP A 49 2.85 1.38 5.04
C TRP A 49 3.72 2.48 5.69
N GLY A 50 3.08 3.55 6.14
CA GLY A 50 3.76 4.77 6.61
C GLY A 50 4.65 5.38 5.53
N ASN A 51 5.89 5.67 5.85
CA ASN A 51 6.90 6.18 4.92
C ASN A 51 7.99 5.15 4.59
N TYR A 52 7.72 3.85 4.85
CA TYR A 52 8.69 2.79 4.59
C TYR A 52 8.74 2.44 3.11
N HIS A 53 9.95 2.48 2.53
CA HIS A 53 10.20 2.15 1.13
C HIS A 53 11.65 1.71 0.93
N TRP A 54 11.94 1.02 -0.17
CA TRP A 54 13.31 0.70 -0.57
C TRP A 54 13.99 1.96 -1.11
N ALA A 55 15.12 2.37 -0.52
CA ALA A 55 15.85 3.49 -1.08
C ALA A 55 16.32 3.19 -2.50
N THR A 56 16.11 4.16 -3.40
CA THR A 56 16.58 4.07 -4.78
C THR A 56 16.91 5.45 -5.34
N ASN A 57 17.96 5.51 -6.16
CA ASN A 57 18.33 6.70 -6.91
C ASN A 57 18.05 6.55 -8.41
N ARG A 58 17.19 5.62 -8.79
CA ARG A 58 16.93 5.21 -10.19
C ARG A 58 15.46 5.35 -10.54
N LEU A 59 15.21 5.38 -11.86
CA LEU A 59 13.86 5.28 -12.43
C LEU A 59 13.29 3.86 -12.34
N THR A 60 14.10 2.89 -11.93
CA THR A 60 13.71 1.51 -11.67
C THR A 60 14.31 1.05 -10.36
N LEU A 61 13.55 0.27 -9.57
CA LEU A 61 14.01 -0.41 -8.38
C LEU A 61 14.27 -1.89 -8.73
N PRO A 62 15.50 -2.27 -9.09
CA PRO A 62 15.82 -3.68 -9.26
C PRO A 62 15.86 -4.35 -7.89
N LEU A 63 15.05 -5.41 -7.71
CA LEU A 63 14.94 -6.10 -6.43
C LEU A 63 14.86 -7.63 -6.65
N LYS A 64 15.66 -8.38 -5.93
CA LYS A 64 15.58 -9.84 -5.93
C LYS A 64 14.52 -10.31 -4.96
N VAL A 65 13.62 -11.17 -5.45
CA VAL A 65 12.64 -11.89 -4.65
C VAL A 65 13.00 -13.37 -4.69
N ASN A 66 13.47 -13.87 -3.56
CA ASN A 66 13.94 -15.23 -3.38
C ASN A 66 12.81 -16.12 -2.88
N LYS A 67 12.71 -17.34 -3.38
CA LYS A 67 11.65 -18.29 -3.01
C LYS A 67 12.20 -19.50 -2.30
N ALA A 68 11.76 -19.74 -1.07
CA ALA A 68 11.93 -20.97 -0.30
C ALA A 68 10.55 -21.59 -0.08
N VAL A 69 9.85 -21.90 -1.18
CA VAL A 69 8.45 -22.37 -1.17
C VAL A 69 8.32 -23.76 -1.81
N THR A 70 7.34 -24.53 -1.35
CA THR A 70 6.99 -25.83 -1.91
C THR A 70 6.25 -25.67 -3.24
N SER A 71 6.08 -26.77 -4.00
CA SER A 71 5.35 -26.79 -5.26
C SER A 71 3.89 -26.34 -5.14
N GLN A 72 3.28 -26.49 -3.95
CA GLN A 72 1.92 -26.03 -3.69
C GLN A 72 1.78 -24.49 -3.75
N TRP A 73 2.87 -23.75 -3.52
CA TRP A 73 2.90 -22.29 -3.52
C TRP A 73 3.54 -21.68 -4.76
N THR A 74 4.32 -22.48 -5.52
CA THR A 74 5.12 -21.95 -6.63
C THR A 74 4.31 -21.10 -7.59
N THR A 75 3.16 -21.58 -8.05
CA THR A 75 2.32 -20.85 -9.01
C THR A 75 1.81 -19.52 -8.43
N TYR A 76 1.34 -19.51 -7.19
CA TYR A 76 0.81 -18.29 -6.57
C TYR A 76 1.88 -17.25 -6.32
N VAL A 77 3.03 -17.68 -5.78
CA VAL A 77 4.16 -16.79 -5.52
C VAL A 77 4.78 -16.30 -6.83
N ASP A 78 4.88 -17.16 -7.86
CA ASP A 78 5.35 -16.75 -9.18
C ASP A 78 4.41 -15.75 -9.86
N THR A 79 3.10 -15.94 -9.72
CA THR A 79 2.10 -14.98 -10.22
C THR A 79 2.25 -13.65 -9.51
N ALA A 80 2.28 -13.65 -8.16
CA ALA A 80 2.45 -12.43 -7.39
C ALA A 80 3.73 -11.67 -7.78
N ILE A 81 4.86 -12.36 -7.92
CA ILE A 81 6.12 -11.70 -8.28
C ILE A 81 6.11 -11.22 -9.72
N ASN A 82 5.77 -12.09 -10.70
CA ASN A 82 6.02 -11.83 -12.12
C ASN A 82 4.89 -11.08 -12.83
N ALA A 83 3.62 -11.37 -12.46
CA ALA A 83 2.44 -10.81 -13.12
C ALA A 83 1.79 -9.66 -12.32
N ASP A 84 1.79 -9.78 -11.00
CA ASP A 84 1.12 -8.81 -10.16
C ASP A 84 2.01 -7.59 -9.85
N TRP A 85 3.21 -7.81 -9.35
CA TRP A 85 4.04 -6.71 -8.86
C TRP A 85 5.17 -6.29 -9.81
N ASN A 86 5.74 -7.19 -10.60
CA ASN A 86 6.83 -6.83 -11.52
C ASN A 86 6.36 -5.86 -12.60
N GLY A 87 7.10 -4.77 -12.79
CA GLY A 87 6.77 -3.73 -13.77
C GLY A 87 5.67 -2.77 -13.34
N ARG A 88 5.12 -2.92 -12.11
CA ARG A 88 4.26 -1.87 -11.54
C ARG A 88 5.13 -0.75 -10.99
N SER A 89 4.79 0.50 -11.35
CA SER A 89 5.61 1.64 -11.01
C SER A 89 7.07 1.40 -11.42
N ILE A 90 8.01 1.60 -10.51
CA ILE A 90 9.45 1.43 -10.75
C ILE A 90 9.97 0.03 -10.41
N LEU A 91 9.13 -0.91 -9.96
CA LEU A 91 9.55 -2.24 -9.54
C LEU A 91 10.08 -3.06 -10.71
N SER A 92 11.31 -3.56 -10.58
CA SER A 92 11.96 -4.48 -11.53
C SER A 92 12.42 -5.71 -10.79
N LEU A 93 11.52 -6.71 -10.67
CA LEU A 93 11.69 -7.85 -9.81
C LEU A 93 12.42 -8.98 -10.50
N THR A 94 13.38 -9.59 -9.82
CA THR A 94 14.04 -10.83 -10.25
C THR A 94 13.55 -11.98 -9.37
N ASN A 95 12.68 -12.82 -9.93
CA ASN A 95 12.18 -14.04 -9.29
C ASN A 95 13.23 -15.15 -9.36
N GLN A 96 13.68 -15.65 -8.23
CA GLN A 96 14.72 -16.68 -8.17
C GLN A 96 14.56 -17.62 -6.97
N PRO A 97 15.11 -18.85 -7.04
CA PRO A 97 15.19 -19.72 -5.87
C PRO A 97 15.99 -19.06 -4.74
N ALA A 98 15.63 -19.36 -3.49
CA ALA A 98 16.42 -18.91 -2.35
C ALA A 98 17.83 -19.55 -2.35
N PRO A 99 18.84 -18.89 -1.78
CA PRO A 99 20.18 -19.44 -1.64
C PRO A 99 20.17 -20.80 -0.94
N GLY A 100 21.08 -21.68 -1.35
CA GLY A 100 21.24 -23.01 -0.74
C GLY A 100 21.41 -22.91 0.78
N GLY A 101 20.75 -23.82 1.53
CA GLY A 101 20.76 -23.82 2.99
C GLY A 101 19.74 -22.86 3.64
N THR A 102 18.95 -22.12 2.88
CA THR A 102 17.84 -21.31 3.42
C THR A 102 16.82 -22.22 4.11
N SER A 103 16.50 -21.90 5.35
CA SER A 103 15.44 -22.57 6.11
C SER A 103 14.12 -21.82 5.89
N ALA A 104 13.17 -22.44 5.20
CA ALA A 104 11.83 -21.89 5.04
C ALA A 104 11.15 -21.67 6.40
N LYS A 105 11.33 -22.60 7.34
CA LYS A 105 10.80 -22.49 8.72
C LYS A 105 11.28 -21.24 9.46
N ARG A 106 12.54 -20.87 9.33
CA ARG A 106 13.06 -19.64 9.95
C ARG A 106 12.77 -18.42 9.12
N CYS A 107 12.79 -18.54 7.80
CA CYS A 107 12.64 -17.43 6.85
C CYS A 107 13.48 -16.21 7.24
N SER A 108 14.79 -16.43 7.44
CA SER A 108 15.68 -15.36 7.89
C SER A 108 15.89 -14.34 6.78
N PRO A 109 15.76 -13.04 7.07
CA PRO A 109 15.83 -11.99 6.05
C PRO A 109 17.21 -11.97 5.36
N ILE A 110 17.22 -11.60 4.08
CA ILE A 110 18.41 -11.42 3.26
C ILE A 110 18.59 -9.93 3.01
N THR A 111 19.70 -9.36 3.45
CA THR A 111 19.98 -7.93 3.26
C THR A 111 19.84 -7.52 1.79
N GLY A 112 19.09 -6.47 1.53
CA GLY A 112 18.86 -5.88 0.21
C GLY A 112 17.97 -6.71 -0.71
N GLN A 113 17.20 -7.66 -0.17
CA GLN A 113 16.38 -8.59 -0.93
C GLN A 113 15.08 -8.91 -0.19
N VAL A 114 14.11 -9.48 -0.90
CA VAL A 114 12.91 -10.10 -0.34
C VAL A 114 13.09 -11.61 -0.32
N LEU A 115 12.57 -12.28 0.72
CA LEU A 115 12.53 -13.74 0.85
C LEU A 115 11.11 -14.19 1.15
N VAL A 116 10.54 -15.03 0.30
CA VAL A 116 9.21 -15.63 0.46
C VAL A 116 9.36 -17.09 0.87
N CYS A 117 8.71 -17.49 1.96
CA CYS A 117 8.77 -18.82 2.54
C CYS A 117 7.37 -19.38 2.81
N ASN A 118 7.22 -20.70 2.72
CA ASN A 118 6.08 -21.38 3.32
C ASN A 118 6.56 -22.56 4.18
N ASP A 119 5.87 -22.80 5.26
CA ASP A 119 6.07 -23.94 6.16
C ASP A 119 4.85 -24.12 7.06
N SER A 120 4.75 -25.24 7.75
CA SER A 120 3.80 -25.45 8.83
C SER A 120 4.29 -24.71 10.08
N TYR A 121 3.87 -23.44 10.24
CA TYR A 121 4.27 -22.61 11.39
C TYR A 121 3.43 -22.88 12.65
N GLY A 122 2.44 -23.73 12.57
CA GLY A 122 1.52 -24.08 13.66
C GLY A 122 0.23 -23.24 13.65
N ASN A 123 -0.71 -23.63 14.52
CA ASN A 123 -2.01 -22.95 14.66
C ASN A 123 -1.85 -21.69 15.54
N ARG A 124 -1.28 -20.64 14.98
CA ARG A 124 -0.94 -19.38 15.66
C ARG A 124 -1.89 -18.24 15.34
N GLY A 125 -3.02 -18.53 14.71
CA GLY A 125 -4.04 -17.56 14.36
C GLY A 125 -3.77 -16.77 13.08
N TRP A 126 -2.69 -17.02 12.30
CA TRP A 126 -2.36 -16.23 11.11
C TRP A 126 -2.16 -17.08 9.84
N LEU A 127 -2.56 -16.52 8.71
CA LEU A 127 -2.41 -17.07 7.36
C LEU A 127 -1.07 -16.67 6.73
N GLY A 128 -0.74 -15.38 6.82
CA GLY A 128 0.47 -14.78 6.28
C GLY A 128 1.09 -13.78 7.24
N ILE A 129 2.37 -13.55 7.06
CA ILE A 129 3.12 -12.50 7.75
C ILE A 129 4.08 -11.87 6.76
N ALA A 130 4.03 -10.55 6.64
CA ALA A 130 5.09 -9.76 6.04
C ALA A 130 5.93 -9.08 7.14
N SER A 131 7.25 -9.13 7.02
CA SER A 131 8.13 -8.40 7.93
C SER A 131 9.20 -7.65 7.14
N ILE A 132 9.23 -6.34 7.28
CA ILE A 132 10.30 -5.50 6.72
C ILE A 132 11.26 -5.05 7.82
N THR A 133 12.53 -4.97 7.48
CA THR A 133 13.52 -4.28 8.30
C THR A 133 13.83 -2.95 7.64
N ALA A 134 13.75 -1.87 8.40
CA ALA A 134 14.07 -0.53 7.93
C ALA A 134 15.22 0.08 8.74
N ASP A 135 16.00 0.93 8.09
CA ASP A 135 17.04 1.75 8.73
C ASP A 135 16.44 2.93 9.51
N ALA A 136 17.28 3.76 10.12
CA ALA A 136 16.86 4.91 10.90
C ALA A 136 16.19 6.02 10.04
N SER A 137 16.32 5.94 8.71
CA SER A 137 15.70 6.86 7.73
C SER A 137 14.42 6.29 7.13
N SER A 138 13.91 5.17 7.66
CA SER A 138 12.73 4.44 7.17
C SER A 138 12.91 3.74 5.82
N HIS A 139 14.15 3.58 5.35
CA HIS A 139 14.40 2.84 4.13
C HIS A 139 14.45 1.34 4.41
N ILE A 140 13.69 0.57 3.66
CA ILE A 140 13.63 -0.89 3.76
C ILE A 140 14.98 -1.46 3.35
N THR A 141 15.52 -2.36 4.18
CA THR A 141 16.81 -3.03 3.99
C THR A 141 16.68 -4.54 3.80
N SER A 142 15.53 -5.11 4.13
CA SER A 142 15.13 -6.49 3.82
C SER A 142 13.62 -6.66 3.98
N GLY A 143 13.04 -7.60 3.23
CA GLY A 143 11.65 -8.02 3.36
C GLY A 143 11.57 -9.54 3.50
N THR A 144 10.56 -10.03 4.23
CA THR A 144 10.25 -11.45 4.34
C THR A 144 8.75 -11.68 4.36
N THR A 145 8.31 -12.63 3.55
CA THR A 145 6.92 -13.13 3.55
C THR A 145 6.90 -14.57 4.06
N LYS A 146 6.04 -14.88 5.04
CA LYS A 146 5.76 -16.24 5.52
C LYS A 146 4.31 -16.63 5.21
N LEU A 147 4.10 -17.81 4.65
CA LEU A 147 2.80 -18.37 4.29
C LEU A 147 2.58 -19.65 5.11
N ASN A 148 1.49 -19.71 5.93
CA ASN A 148 1.34 -20.73 6.97
C ASN A 148 0.55 -21.96 6.52
N ASP A 149 1.25 -23.01 6.13
CA ASP A 149 0.65 -24.27 5.68
C ASP A 149 -0.23 -24.95 6.74
N SER A 150 -0.07 -24.63 8.02
CA SER A 150 -0.97 -25.17 9.06
C SER A 150 -2.42 -24.78 8.83
N TYR A 151 -2.68 -23.62 8.21
CA TYR A 151 -4.01 -23.16 7.81
C TYR A 151 -4.33 -23.51 6.36
N PHE A 152 -3.38 -23.30 5.43
CA PHE A 152 -3.61 -23.54 4.01
C PHE A 152 -3.77 -25.02 3.64
N ASN A 153 -3.50 -25.94 4.55
CA ASN A 153 -3.82 -27.35 4.40
C ASN A 153 -5.20 -27.73 5.00
N THR A 154 -5.95 -26.78 5.58
CA THR A 154 -7.32 -27.00 6.06
C THR A 154 -8.35 -26.81 4.93
N ALA A 155 -9.53 -27.39 5.06
CA ALA A 155 -10.59 -27.25 4.06
C ALA A 155 -11.03 -25.79 3.85
N GLN A 156 -10.92 -24.94 4.87
CA GLN A 156 -11.30 -23.54 4.82
C GLN A 156 -10.39 -22.74 3.87
N TYR A 157 -9.06 -22.93 3.95
CA TYR A 157 -8.07 -22.13 3.25
C TYR A 157 -7.32 -22.87 2.13
N ASN A 158 -7.53 -24.19 1.98
CA ASN A 158 -6.96 -24.95 0.86
C ASN A 158 -7.70 -24.65 -0.45
N LYS A 159 -7.70 -23.40 -0.84
CA LYS A 159 -8.39 -22.86 -2.00
C LYS A 159 -7.45 -21.93 -2.78
N PRO A 160 -7.50 -21.97 -4.13
CA PRO A 160 -6.64 -21.16 -4.96
C PRO A 160 -6.74 -19.66 -4.66
N GLU A 161 -7.95 -19.14 -4.46
CA GLU A 161 -8.21 -17.72 -4.24
C GLU A 161 -7.59 -17.19 -2.95
N TRP A 162 -7.61 -17.98 -1.87
CA TRP A 162 -6.96 -17.60 -0.62
C TRP A 162 -5.45 -17.60 -0.74
N ARG A 163 -4.87 -18.62 -1.42
CA ARG A 163 -3.42 -18.63 -1.66
C ARG A 163 -2.95 -17.47 -2.53
N ALA A 164 -3.71 -17.15 -3.59
CA ALA A 164 -3.39 -16.04 -4.48
C ALA A 164 -3.44 -14.70 -3.73
N MET A 165 -4.54 -14.42 -3.02
CA MET A 165 -4.71 -13.19 -2.27
C MET A 165 -3.62 -13.00 -1.23
N VAL A 166 -3.39 -13.99 -0.35
CA VAL A 166 -2.43 -13.83 0.75
C VAL A 166 -0.99 -13.74 0.22
N ALA A 167 -0.62 -14.50 -0.82
CA ALA A 167 0.70 -14.35 -1.42
C ALA A 167 0.91 -12.98 -2.05
N CYS A 168 -0.10 -12.45 -2.75
CA CYS A 168 -0.07 -11.13 -3.34
C CYS A 168 0.05 -10.03 -2.28
N GLN A 169 -0.76 -10.09 -1.23
CA GLN A 169 -0.82 -9.08 -0.16
C GLN A 169 0.49 -9.01 0.62
N GLU A 170 0.96 -10.15 1.16
CA GLU A 170 2.16 -10.15 1.99
C GLU A 170 3.42 -9.75 1.20
N ILE A 171 3.49 -10.09 -0.09
CA ILE A 171 4.58 -9.61 -0.97
C ILE A 171 4.42 -8.11 -1.26
N GLY A 172 3.20 -7.59 -1.39
CA GLY A 172 2.91 -6.16 -1.55
C GLY A 172 3.40 -5.32 -0.38
N HIS A 173 3.24 -5.82 0.84
CA HIS A 173 3.77 -5.18 2.05
C HIS A 173 5.30 -5.09 2.04
N ASP A 174 6.01 -6.05 1.46
CA ASP A 174 7.46 -5.99 1.31
C ASP A 174 7.95 -4.83 0.42
N PHE A 175 7.03 -4.19 -0.33
CA PHE A 175 7.30 -3.00 -1.15
C PHE A 175 6.85 -1.68 -0.51
N GLY A 176 6.34 -1.72 0.73
CA GLY A 176 5.92 -0.54 1.47
C GLY A 176 4.43 -0.19 1.32
N LEU A 177 3.62 -1.06 0.72
CA LEU A 177 2.17 -0.89 0.68
C LEU A 177 1.51 -1.27 2.02
N GLY A 178 0.47 -0.54 2.41
CA GLY A 178 -0.52 -0.90 3.42
C GLY A 178 -1.81 -1.39 2.77
N HIS A 179 -2.93 -1.39 3.52
CA HIS A 179 -4.23 -1.83 3.02
C HIS A 179 -5.02 -0.69 2.37
N GLN A 180 -5.78 -1.01 1.32
CA GLN A 180 -6.76 -0.08 0.75
C GLN A 180 -8.03 0.00 1.60
N ASP A 181 -8.49 -1.14 2.12
CA ASP A 181 -9.64 -1.27 3.03
C ASP A 181 -9.40 -2.43 3.99
N GLU A 182 -9.94 -2.33 5.20
CA GLU A 182 -9.77 -3.33 6.25
C GLU A 182 -11.09 -3.93 6.72
N ALA A 183 -12.18 -3.62 6.02
CA ALA A 183 -13.50 -4.16 6.31
C ALA A 183 -13.71 -5.50 5.57
N PHE A 184 -13.74 -6.60 6.31
CA PHE A 184 -13.87 -7.96 5.74
C PHE A 184 -15.23 -8.25 5.07
N GLY A 185 -16.29 -7.54 5.45
CA GLY A 185 -17.66 -7.84 5.07
C GLY A 185 -18.29 -6.91 4.06
N ASN A 186 -17.54 -6.01 3.44
CA ASN A 186 -18.01 -5.09 2.42
C ASN A 186 -17.74 -5.59 0.99
N VAL A 187 -18.04 -4.78 0.00
CA VAL A 187 -17.74 -5.06 -1.41
C VAL A 187 -16.22 -4.92 -1.64
N ASN A 188 -15.63 -5.93 -2.26
CA ASN A 188 -14.22 -5.95 -2.60
C ASN A 188 -13.83 -4.79 -3.52
N LEU A 189 -12.65 -4.23 -3.32
CA LEU A 189 -12.07 -3.18 -4.17
C LEU A 189 -11.36 -3.72 -5.42
N GLY A 190 -11.25 -5.05 -5.54
CA GLY A 190 -10.52 -5.70 -6.63
C GLY A 190 -9.01 -5.62 -6.46
N SER A 191 -8.55 -5.57 -5.22
CA SER A 191 -7.14 -5.54 -4.86
C SER A 191 -6.81 -6.59 -3.80
N CYS A 192 -5.65 -7.22 -3.89
CA CYS A 192 -5.14 -8.06 -2.82
C CYS A 192 -4.72 -7.25 -1.57
N MET A 193 -4.60 -5.92 -1.67
CA MET A 193 -4.36 -5.03 -0.53
C MET A 193 -5.66 -4.60 0.16
N ASP A 194 -6.75 -5.30 -0.07
CA ASP A 194 -8.08 -5.10 0.51
C ASP A 194 -8.51 -6.36 1.27
N TYR A 195 -8.92 -6.23 2.54
CA TYR A 195 -9.41 -7.35 3.34
C TYR A 195 -10.77 -7.83 2.85
N THR A 196 -10.98 -9.14 2.90
CA THR A 196 -12.25 -9.76 2.49
C THR A 196 -12.47 -11.13 3.12
N ASN A 197 -13.73 -11.53 3.27
CA ASN A 197 -14.13 -12.91 3.55
C ASN A 197 -14.25 -13.75 2.28
N ALA A 198 -14.19 -13.16 1.10
CA ALA A 198 -14.41 -13.81 -0.19
C ALA A 198 -13.40 -13.36 -1.26
N PRO A 199 -12.13 -13.83 -1.23
CA PRO A 199 -11.09 -13.42 -2.18
C PRO A 199 -11.47 -13.64 -3.65
N GLN A 200 -12.32 -14.60 -3.95
CA GLN A 200 -12.81 -14.89 -5.30
C GLN A 200 -13.80 -13.84 -5.81
N GLY A 201 -14.37 -13.00 -4.92
CA GLY A 201 -15.48 -12.11 -5.26
C GLY A 201 -16.80 -12.85 -5.52
N GLY A 202 -17.73 -12.18 -6.21
CA GLY A 202 -19.04 -12.73 -6.52
C GLY A 202 -19.96 -12.91 -5.30
N VAL A 203 -20.95 -13.80 -5.42
CA VAL A 203 -21.92 -14.03 -4.35
C VAL A 203 -21.45 -15.15 -3.43
N VAL A 204 -21.22 -14.84 -2.16
CA VAL A 204 -20.83 -15.79 -1.13
C VAL A 204 -21.73 -15.59 0.09
N GLY A 205 -22.34 -16.66 0.59
CA GLY A 205 -23.26 -16.58 1.74
C GLY A 205 -24.45 -15.64 1.56
N GLY A 206 -24.85 -15.36 0.31
CA GLY A 206 -25.95 -14.45 -0.02
C GLY A 206 -25.54 -12.98 -0.14
N PHE A 207 -24.27 -12.63 0.14
CA PHE A 207 -23.73 -11.28 -0.08
C PHE A 207 -22.92 -11.23 -1.37
N ASN A 208 -23.08 -10.17 -2.16
CA ASN A 208 -22.29 -9.95 -3.38
C ASN A 208 -21.05 -9.13 -3.09
N TYR A 209 -19.90 -9.80 -3.04
CA TYR A 209 -18.59 -9.20 -2.80
C TYR A 209 -18.04 -8.45 -4.02
N GLY A 210 -18.65 -8.54 -5.20
CA GLY A 210 -18.18 -7.83 -6.40
C GLY A 210 -16.92 -8.42 -7.01
N PRO A 211 -15.84 -7.64 -7.28
CA PRO A 211 -14.63 -8.14 -7.94
C PRO A 211 -13.83 -9.11 -7.06
N SER A 212 -12.88 -9.79 -7.68
CA SER A 212 -11.91 -10.64 -6.98
C SER A 212 -10.78 -9.79 -6.37
N ASN A 213 -10.31 -10.20 -5.18
CA ASN A 213 -9.18 -9.59 -4.48
C ASN A 213 -7.89 -10.42 -4.59
N GLN A 214 -7.71 -11.17 -5.67
CA GLN A 214 -6.54 -12.04 -5.84
C GLN A 214 -5.30 -11.34 -6.41
N HIS A 215 -5.47 -10.14 -6.98
CA HIS A 215 -4.43 -9.39 -7.70
C HIS A 215 -4.45 -7.91 -7.28
N PRO A 216 -3.35 -7.15 -7.46
CA PRO A 216 -3.37 -5.72 -7.23
C PRO A 216 -4.21 -4.99 -8.29
N ASN A 217 -4.78 -3.85 -7.92
CA ASN A 217 -5.51 -2.99 -8.84
C ASN A 217 -4.69 -1.74 -9.27
N THR A 218 -5.33 -0.79 -9.94
CA THR A 218 -4.67 0.44 -10.39
C THR A 218 -4.26 1.33 -9.22
N HIS A 219 -5.07 1.37 -8.15
CA HIS A 219 -4.77 2.18 -6.96
C HIS A 219 -3.47 1.75 -6.29
N ASP A 220 -3.16 0.45 -6.22
CA ASP A 220 -1.88 -0.03 -5.68
C ASP A 220 -0.70 0.44 -6.54
N THR A 221 -0.87 0.48 -7.87
CA THR A 221 0.15 1.01 -8.77
C THR A 221 0.36 2.52 -8.56
N ASP A 222 -0.72 3.27 -8.39
CA ASP A 222 -0.68 4.70 -8.14
C ASP A 222 -0.03 5.01 -6.79
N GLU A 223 -0.31 4.21 -5.77
CA GLU A 223 0.34 4.32 -4.47
C GLU A 223 1.84 4.03 -4.54
N LEU A 224 2.25 2.97 -5.27
CA LEU A 224 3.68 2.72 -5.53
C LEU A 224 4.34 3.88 -6.29
N ASN A 225 3.63 4.56 -7.22
CA ASN A 225 4.14 5.76 -7.89
C ASN A 225 4.35 6.92 -6.92
N ILE A 226 3.50 7.05 -5.89
CA ILE A 226 3.64 8.05 -4.83
C ILE A 226 4.82 7.69 -3.91
N ILE A 227 4.86 6.44 -3.41
CA ILE A 227 5.91 5.94 -2.52
C ILE A 227 7.30 6.11 -3.15
N TYR A 228 7.45 5.82 -4.43
CA TYR A 228 8.72 5.85 -5.16
C TYR A 228 8.87 7.06 -6.08
N GLY A 229 8.06 8.11 -5.90
CA GLY A 229 8.08 9.33 -6.73
C GLY A 229 9.28 10.25 -6.48
N HIS A 230 10.27 9.83 -5.71
CA HIS A 230 11.47 10.59 -5.34
C HIS A 230 12.73 9.74 -5.46
N ALA A 231 13.89 10.38 -5.31
CA ALA A 231 15.18 9.70 -5.30
C ALA A 231 15.89 9.91 -3.96
N ASP A 232 16.47 8.85 -3.41
CA ASP A 232 17.10 8.83 -2.09
C ASP A 232 18.61 9.09 -2.09
N GLY A 233 19.20 9.25 -3.27
CA GLY A 233 20.64 9.45 -3.44
C GLY A 233 21.50 8.17 -3.24
N TYR A 234 20.91 7.05 -2.80
CA TYR A 234 21.54 5.74 -2.67
C TYR A 234 20.53 4.62 -2.89
N THR A 235 20.95 3.36 -2.75
CA THR A 235 20.05 2.21 -2.84
C THR A 235 20.26 1.24 -1.68
N THR A 236 19.17 0.66 -1.18
CA THR A 236 19.19 -0.43 -0.21
C THR A 236 19.07 -1.81 -0.86
N SER A 237 18.70 -1.88 -2.16
CA SER A 237 18.65 -3.12 -2.91
C SER A 237 20.04 -3.61 -3.33
N THR A 238 20.37 -4.88 -3.07
CA THR A 238 21.61 -5.51 -3.55
C THR A 238 21.58 -5.92 -5.01
N ALA A 239 20.42 -5.97 -5.66
CA ALA A 239 20.31 -6.20 -7.09
C ALA A 239 20.87 -5.05 -7.93
N ALA A 240 20.95 -3.84 -7.36
CA ALA A 240 21.48 -2.66 -8.03
C ALA A 240 23.02 -2.59 -8.10
N THR A 241 23.75 -3.45 -7.42
CA THR A 241 25.22 -3.37 -7.29
C THR A 241 26.00 -3.66 -8.57
N ASN A 242 25.42 -4.37 -9.54
CA ASN A 242 26.07 -4.70 -10.80
C ASN A 242 26.28 -3.49 -11.74
N PHE A 243 25.90 -2.27 -11.34
CA PHE A 243 25.94 -1.07 -12.18
C PHE A 243 26.80 0.07 -11.62
N GLY A 244 27.77 -0.22 -10.76
CA GLY A 244 28.73 0.78 -10.26
C GLY A 244 28.14 1.82 -9.31
N VAL A 245 26.97 1.58 -8.76
CA VAL A 245 26.34 2.44 -7.76
C VAL A 245 26.98 2.19 -6.40
N ARG A 246 27.55 3.23 -5.80
CA ARG A 246 28.09 3.18 -4.46
C ARG A 246 26.96 2.84 -3.46
N GLN A 247 27.03 1.68 -2.84
CA GLN A 247 26.25 1.43 -1.63
C GLN A 247 26.80 2.33 -0.52
N VAL A 248 26.14 3.43 -0.26
CA VAL A 248 26.43 4.28 0.90
C VAL A 248 25.32 4.04 1.93
N GLY A 249 25.19 2.78 2.35
CA GLY A 249 24.41 2.44 3.53
C GLY A 249 25.36 2.27 4.70
N LYS A 250 25.03 2.85 5.85
CA LYS A 250 25.64 2.43 7.12
C LYS A 250 25.51 0.91 7.18
N ALA A 251 26.58 0.22 7.60
CA ALA A 251 26.61 -1.23 7.69
C ALA A 251 25.32 -1.75 8.33
N VAL A 252 24.51 -2.47 7.53
CA VAL A 252 23.34 -3.17 8.05
C VAL A 252 23.87 -4.19 9.06
N PRO A 253 23.29 -4.30 10.27
CA PRO A 253 23.74 -5.26 11.26
C PRO A 253 23.83 -6.64 10.65
N GLN A 254 24.93 -7.36 10.88
CA GLN A 254 25.32 -8.61 10.20
C GLN A 254 24.36 -9.78 10.44
N ALA A 255 23.40 -9.66 11.35
CA ALA A 255 22.35 -10.64 11.58
C ALA A 255 21.04 -9.90 11.81
N LEU A 256 20.24 -9.78 10.75
CA LEU A 256 18.86 -9.32 10.88
C LEU A 256 18.07 -10.40 11.64
N PRO A 257 17.31 -10.04 12.70
CA PRO A 257 16.48 -11.01 13.37
C PRO A 257 15.39 -11.49 12.40
N ALA A 258 15.17 -12.81 12.36
CA ALA A 258 13.98 -13.33 11.67
C ALA A 258 12.73 -12.63 12.24
N GLY A 259 11.80 -12.25 11.38
CA GLY A 259 10.49 -11.82 11.81
C GLY A 259 9.84 -12.98 12.56
N GLY A 260 9.58 -12.90 13.85
CA GLY A 260 9.07 -13.99 14.67
C GLY A 260 7.75 -14.58 14.17
N ASP A 261 7.21 -15.55 14.91
CA ASP A 261 5.94 -16.22 14.60
C ASP A 261 4.86 -15.88 15.63
N THR A 262 5.18 -15.05 16.63
CA THR A 262 4.32 -14.74 17.76
C THR A 262 4.33 -13.26 18.13
N ARG A 263 3.26 -12.78 18.77
CA ARG A 263 3.14 -11.39 19.23
C ARG A 263 4.32 -10.94 20.10
N ALA A 264 4.87 -11.83 20.93
CA ALA A 264 6.01 -11.51 21.78
C ALA A 264 7.29 -11.16 20.97
N GLU A 265 7.40 -11.70 19.75
CA GLU A 265 8.55 -11.50 18.88
C GLU A 265 8.38 -10.29 17.95
N TRP A 266 7.13 -9.86 17.66
CA TRP A 266 6.85 -8.76 16.73
C TRP A 266 7.04 -7.37 17.35
N GLY A 267 6.95 -7.26 18.69
CA GLY A 267 7.09 -6.00 19.41
C GLY A 267 5.75 -5.34 19.76
N ALA A 268 5.73 -4.01 19.81
CA ALA A 268 4.52 -3.25 20.16
C ALA A 268 3.57 -3.14 18.96
N ALA A 269 2.27 -3.28 19.22
CA ALA A 269 1.25 -3.03 18.21
C ALA A 269 1.24 -1.55 17.82
N THR A 270 1.23 -1.28 16.51
CA THR A 270 1.22 0.07 15.93
C THR A 270 -0.06 0.39 15.17
N HIS A 271 -0.81 -0.65 14.78
CA HIS A 271 -2.05 -0.54 14.05
C HIS A 271 -3.03 -1.65 14.49
N ARG A 272 -4.31 -1.45 14.17
CA ARG A 272 -5.39 -2.42 14.36
C ARG A 272 -6.28 -2.41 13.15
N ASP A 273 -6.70 -3.60 12.73
CA ASP A 273 -7.65 -3.78 11.64
C ASP A 273 -9.05 -3.21 11.94
N GLY A 274 -9.96 -3.30 10.99
CA GLY A 274 -11.33 -2.81 11.10
C GLY A 274 -12.17 -3.46 12.20
N LYS A 275 -11.70 -4.57 12.80
CA LYS A 275 -12.32 -5.24 13.96
C LYS A 275 -11.63 -4.90 15.29
N GLY A 276 -10.56 -4.07 15.25
CA GLY A 276 -9.79 -3.64 16.41
C GLY A 276 -8.70 -4.63 16.84
N ARG A 277 -8.42 -5.69 16.07
CA ARG A 277 -7.34 -6.63 16.34
C ARG A 277 -6.01 -6.06 15.89
N PRO A 278 -4.94 -6.10 16.71
CA PRO A 278 -3.62 -5.67 16.28
C PRO A 278 -3.12 -6.50 15.10
N ASP A 279 -2.80 -5.86 13.99
CA ASP A 279 -2.33 -6.49 12.75
C ASP A 279 -0.98 -5.96 12.28
N MET A 280 -0.56 -4.76 12.75
CA MET A 280 0.79 -4.26 12.53
C MET A 280 1.54 -4.06 13.84
N PHE A 281 2.81 -4.40 13.81
CA PHE A 281 3.68 -4.37 14.98
C PHE A 281 5.02 -3.74 14.63
N SER A 282 5.71 -3.17 15.63
CA SER A 282 7.03 -2.59 15.47
C SER A 282 7.93 -2.93 16.64
N ARG A 283 9.16 -3.31 16.36
CA ARG A 283 10.23 -3.39 17.37
C ARG A 283 11.47 -2.63 16.93
N SER A 284 12.11 -1.99 17.87
CA SER A 284 13.36 -1.28 17.65
C SER A 284 14.52 -2.25 17.45
N LEU A 285 15.45 -1.90 16.57
CA LEU A 285 16.67 -2.64 16.30
C LEU A 285 17.90 -1.81 16.70
N PRO A 286 19.05 -2.45 16.96
CA PRO A 286 20.31 -1.74 17.17
C PRO A 286 20.61 -0.79 16.00
N GLY A 287 21.15 0.38 16.32
CA GLY A 287 21.50 1.40 15.31
C GLY A 287 20.34 2.29 14.87
N GLY A 288 19.20 2.25 15.57
CA GLY A 288 18.04 3.13 15.33
C GLY A 288 17.09 2.61 14.23
N GLY A 289 17.36 1.45 13.66
CA GLY A 289 16.45 0.80 12.72
C GLY A 289 15.23 0.18 13.42
N LYS A 290 14.30 -0.31 12.62
CA LYS A 290 13.08 -0.99 13.09
C LYS A 290 12.83 -2.25 12.29
N GLN A 291 12.18 -3.22 12.92
CA GLN A 291 11.47 -4.28 12.23
C GLN A 291 9.97 -3.99 12.36
N LEU A 292 9.28 -4.02 11.24
CA LEU A 292 7.83 -3.91 11.19
C LEU A 292 7.27 -5.25 10.73
N THR A 293 6.17 -5.66 11.32
CA THR A 293 5.51 -6.93 10.99
C THR A 293 4.03 -6.66 10.77
N HIS A 294 3.53 -7.05 9.60
CA HIS A 294 2.12 -7.19 9.30
C HIS A 294 1.70 -8.64 9.51
N VAL A 295 0.47 -8.87 9.97
CA VAL A 295 -0.08 -10.20 10.25
C VAL A 295 -1.46 -10.33 9.65
N PHE A 296 -1.60 -11.16 8.62
CA PHE A 296 -2.89 -11.54 8.08
C PHE A 296 -3.49 -12.65 8.94
N TRP A 297 -4.51 -12.28 9.71
CA TRP A 297 -5.13 -13.22 10.63
C TRP A 297 -6.05 -14.22 9.93
N ALA A 298 -6.03 -15.46 10.42
CA ALA A 298 -7.03 -16.44 10.04
C ALA A 298 -8.38 -16.07 10.63
N LEU A 299 -9.43 -16.31 9.86
CA LEU A 299 -10.82 -16.21 10.32
C LEU A 299 -11.21 -17.51 11.02
N ASP A 300 -12.09 -17.46 12.01
CA ASP A 300 -12.73 -18.63 12.57
C ASP A 300 -13.76 -19.25 11.60
N ALA A 301 -14.39 -20.36 12.00
CA ALA A 301 -15.34 -21.07 11.16
C ALA A 301 -16.57 -20.20 10.77
N ASP A 302 -16.86 -19.16 11.54
CA ASP A 302 -17.99 -18.24 11.33
C ASP A 302 -17.57 -16.97 10.57
N GLY A 303 -16.31 -16.89 10.09
CA GLY A 303 -15.76 -15.74 9.39
C GLY A 303 -15.28 -14.61 10.33
N HIS A 304 -15.17 -14.89 11.62
CA HIS A 304 -14.50 -14.04 12.59
C HIS A 304 -13.02 -14.42 12.71
N GLU A 305 -12.20 -13.50 13.18
CA GLU A 305 -10.79 -13.80 13.41
C GLU A 305 -10.63 -14.82 14.55
N ALA A 306 -9.79 -15.83 14.34
CA ALA A 306 -9.46 -16.81 15.38
C ALA A 306 -8.66 -16.14 16.52
N ASP A 307 -9.06 -16.36 17.76
CA ASP A 307 -8.37 -15.84 18.97
C ASP A 307 -6.97 -16.44 19.17
#